data_9e16827875ff9c880e23699a2e5684e8
#
_entry.id   9e16827875ff9c880e23699a2e5684e8
#
_cell.length_a   1.000
_cell.length_b   1.000
_cell.length_c   1.000
_cell.angle_alpha   90.00
_cell.angle_beta   90.00
_cell.angle_gamma   90.00
#
_symmetry.space_group_name_H-M   'P 1'
#
loop_
_entity.id
_entity.type
_entity.pdbx_description
1 polymer ?
#
loop_
_entity_poly.entity_id
_entity_poly.type
_entity_poly.pdbx_seq_one_letter_code
_entity_poly.pdbx_strand_id
1 'polypeptide(L)'
;MSPLVLVDHFIMTGPAVAPHPHAGISTVTLLLEDTQGGLRIRDSLDNEHEARAGDLHWTVAGRGIVHGHELVGAARLNGLRLYVNLPARLKSMPPSATLVRGWEMPVLQSDAGRVRVVSGRYDGWDAPLATPEPLLILDGWLRPGASRLVPLPAGWNAWLYAAQGELGVRARHETTPPPRPPVEAAPVIPAARFRPAGRAATTGRRAADPDFAVLPPGAALTATADRDGFLQLLAAGAPAHFILVAGAAIDEPVIQRGPFVMTDARALTQAVAAYEAGDFGQLRQESGVPG
;
A
#
# COMPACT_ATOMS: atom_id res chain seq x y z
N MET A 1 -10.89 -2.70 6.38
CA MET A 1 -9.95 -2.50 5.25
C MET A 1 -9.06 -3.73 4.99
N SER A 2 -9.38 -4.92 5.57
CA SER A 2 -8.54 -6.10 5.35
C SER A 2 -8.13 -6.24 3.87
N PRO A 3 -6.86 -6.58 3.55
CA PRO A 3 -5.80 -6.94 4.49
C PRO A 3 -5.06 -5.75 5.13
N LEU A 4 -5.40 -4.50 4.81
CA LEU A 4 -4.74 -3.32 5.37
C LEU A 4 -5.21 -3.03 6.80
N VAL A 5 -4.26 -2.81 7.72
CA VAL A 5 -4.49 -2.38 9.10
C VAL A 5 -4.31 -0.87 9.22
N LEU A 6 -3.30 -0.33 8.52
CA LEU A 6 -2.97 1.10 8.52
C LEU A 6 -2.49 1.51 7.14
N VAL A 7 -2.88 2.71 6.75
CA VAL A 7 -2.28 3.45 5.64
C VAL A 7 -2.01 4.88 6.09
N ASP A 8 -0.78 5.33 5.90
CA ASP A 8 -0.33 6.66 6.26
C ASP A 8 0.47 7.27 5.11
N HIS A 9 0.05 8.44 4.63
CA HIS A 9 0.81 9.25 3.70
C HIS A 9 1.60 10.27 4.49
N PHE A 10 2.92 10.16 4.48
CA PHE A 10 3.80 10.98 5.27
C PHE A 10 4.69 11.89 4.43
N ILE A 11 4.97 13.05 4.96
CA ILE A 11 6.10 13.91 4.55
C ILE A 11 7.01 14.03 5.77
N MET A 12 8.25 13.59 5.63
CA MET A 12 9.21 13.57 6.73
C MET A 12 10.44 14.41 6.39
N THR A 13 10.68 15.42 7.21
CA THR A 13 11.87 16.32 7.13
C THR A 13 12.62 16.39 8.46
N GLY A 14 12.09 15.72 9.49
CA GLY A 14 12.57 15.76 10.87
C GLY A 14 13.29 14.47 11.28
N PRO A 15 13.58 14.33 12.57
CA PRO A 15 14.46 13.28 13.07
C PRO A 15 13.93 11.87 12.79
N ALA A 16 14.85 10.93 12.92
CA ALA A 16 14.66 9.50 12.81
C ALA A 16 13.46 8.94 13.60
N VAL A 17 12.92 7.85 13.13
CA VAL A 17 12.01 7.02 13.92
C VAL A 17 12.86 6.06 14.75
N ALA A 18 12.84 6.24 16.07
CA ALA A 18 13.59 5.41 16.99
C ALA A 18 13.30 3.92 16.80
N PRO A 19 14.20 3.02 17.16
CA PRO A 19 13.97 1.58 17.12
C PRO A 19 12.68 1.21 17.84
N HIS A 20 11.82 0.43 17.13
CA HIS A 20 10.53 -0.01 17.63
C HIS A 20 10.18 -1.40 17.08
N PRO A 21 9.40 -2.20 17.83
CA PRO A 21 9.04 -3.54 17.41
C PRO A 21 7.86 -3.56 16.45
N HIS A 22 7.71 -4.68 15.73
CA HIS A 22 6.47 -5.11 15.06
C HIS A 22 6.31 -6.62 15.15
N ALA A 23 5.06 -7.11 15.21
CA ALA A 23 4.75 -8.51 15.08
C ALA A 23 3.36 -8.72 14.46
N GLY A 24 3.22 -9.83 13.71
CA GLY A 24 1.95 -10.28 13.11
C GLY A 24 1.50 -9.52 11.86
N ILE A 25 2.34 -8.66 11.31
CA ILE A 25 2.08 -7.86 10.10
C ILE A 25 3.29 -7.82 9.18
N SER A 26 3.07 -7.32 7.97
CA SER A 26 4.13 -6.70 7.18
C SER A 26 4.04 -5.18 7.30
N THR A 27 5.19 -4.50 7.42
CA THR A 27 5.29 -3.04 7.30
C THR A 27 5.92 -2.69 5.96
N VAL A 28 5.31 -1.77 5.24
CA VAL A 28 5.70 -1.40 3.89
C VAL A 28 5.95 0.10 3.84
N THR A 29 7.08 0.50 3.30
CA THR A 29 7.39 1.90 3.03
C THR A 29 7.64 2.05 1.53
N LEU A 30 6.74 2.75 0.84
CA LEU A 30 6.89 3.13 -0.56
C LEU A 30 7.26 4.61 -0.61
N LEU A 31 8.48 4.93 -1.03
CA LEU A 31 8.88 6.31 -1.27
C LEU A 31 8.40 6.75 -2.65
N LEU A 32 7.70 7.87 -2.70
CA LEU A 32 7.23 8.45 -3.96
C LEU A 32 8.39 9.10 -4.73
N GLU A 33 8.22 9.26 -6.03
CA GLU A 33 9.29 9.71 -6.93
C GLU A 33 9.78 11.14 -6.69
N ASP A 34 8.98 11.97 -5.99
CA ASP A 34 9.35 13.33 -5.59
C ASP A 34 10.10 13.39 -4.24
N THR A 35 10.43 12.24 -3.65
CA THR A 35 11.29 12.14 -2.47
C THR A 35 12.69 12.71 -2.78
N GLN A 36 13.22 13.48 -1.83
CA GLN A 36 14.59 14.01 -1.86
C GLN A 36 15.41 13.40 -0.71
N GLY A 37 16.66 13.03 -0.96
CA GLY A 37 17.52 12.34 0.00
C GLY A 37 17.21 10.85 0.10
N GLY A 38 17.44 10.27 1.27
CA GLY A 38 17.26 8.83 1.51
C GLY A 38 16.71 8.53 2.91
N LEU A 39 16.20 7.30 3.05
CA LEU A 39 15.77 6.71 4.30
C LEU A 39 16.66 5.49 4.58
N ARG A 40 17.51 5.58 5.61
CA ARG A 40 18.23 4.43 6.12
C ARG A 40 17.33 3.65 7.06
N ILE A 41 17.24 2.35 6.84
CA ILE A 41 16.42 1.42 7.63
C ILE A 41 17.34 0.34 8.15
N ARG A 42 17.43 0.19 9.47
CA ARG A 42 18.17 -0.89 10.14
C ARG A 42 17.20 -1.76 10.92
N ASP A 43 17.48 -3.04 11.01
CA ASP A 43 16.66 -3.98 11.76
C ASP A 43 17.47 -4.95 12.62
N SER A 44 16.76 -5.72 13.44
CA SER A 44 17.33 -6.69 14.36
C SER A 44 17.81 -7.99 13.69
N LEU A 45 17.74 -8.09 12.36
CA LEU A 45 18.34 -9.16 11.56
C LEU A 45 19.70 -8.73 10.97
N ASP A 46 20.23 -7.60 11.42
CA ASP A 46 21.45 -6.98 10.90
C ASP A 46 21.35 -6.49 9.45
N ASN A 47 20.14 -6.28 8.93
CA ASN A 47 19.99 -5.60 7.65
C ASN A 47 20.18 -4.09 7.81
N GLU A 48 20.85 -3.49 6.84
CA GLU A 48 20.92 -2.06 6.64
C GLU A 48 20.59 -1.73 5.19
N HIS A 49 19.47 -1.05 4.97
CA HIS A 49 19.00 -0.64 3.67
C HIS A 49 18.91 0.88 3.61
N GLU A 50 19.27 1.45 2.45
CA GLU A 50 19.01 2.85 2.15
C GLU A 50 18.02 2.94 1.00
N ALA A 51 16.77 3.32 1.31
CA ALA A 51 15.72 3.55 0.34
C ALA A 51 15.75 5.00 -0.17
N ARG A 52 15.51 5.20 -1.47
CA ARG A 52 15.48 6.49 -2.16
C ARG A 52 14.18 6.67 -2.93
N ALA A 53 14.04 7.77 -3.64
CA ALA A 53 12.86 8.06 -4.47
C ALA A 53 12.46 6.86 -5.35
N GLY A 54 11.20 6.47 -5.25
CA GLY A 54 10.64 5.36 -5.99
C GLY A 54 10.86 3.96 -5.38
N ASP A 55 11.72 3.80 -4.37
CA ASP A 55 12.02 2.50 -3.77
C ASP A 55 10.88 2.02 -2.85
N LEU A 56 10.78 0.70 -2.75
CA LEU A 56 9.91 -0.02 -1.83
C LEU A 56 10.74 -0.75 -0.79
N HIS A 57 10.52 -0.49 0.48
CA HIS A 57 11.03 -1.31 1.56
C HIS A 57 9.90 -2.12 2.17
N TRP A 58 10.06 -3.44 2.21
CA TRP A 58 9.08 -4.39 2.74
C TRP A 58 9.68 -5.18 3.88
N THR A 59 9.12 -5.03 5.07
CA THR A 59 9.48 -5.83 6.24
C THR A 59 8.33 -6.76 6.61
N VAL A 60 8.54 -8.06 6.53
CA VAL A 60 7.65 -9.05 7.13
C VAL A 60 8.05 -9.18 8.60
N ALA A 61 7.21 -8.69 9.50
CA ALA A 61 7.50 -8.79 10.93
C ALA A 61 7.29 -10.22 11.47
N GLY A 62 6.29 -10.94 10.95
CA GLY A 62 6.02 -12.32 11.37
C GLY A 62 5.96 -12.47 12.87
N ARG A 63 6.81 -13.34 13.45
CA ARG A 63 6.87 -13.56 14.91
C ARG A 63 7.45 -12.41 15.71
N GLY A 64 8.16 -11.46 15.05
CA GLY A 64 8.68 -10.26 15.69
C GLY A 64 9.99 -9.77 15.09
N ILE A 65 10.12 -8.45 14.98
CA ILE A 65 11.31 -7.74 14.53
C ILE A 65 11.36 -6.38 15.21
N VAL A 66 12.56 -5.84 15.40
CA VAL A 66 12.79 -4.43 15.77
C VAL A 66 13.44 -3.74 14.59
N HIS A 67 12.96 -2.56 14.22
CA HIS A 67 13.61 -1.74 13.20
C HIS A 67 13.58 -0.25 13.56
N GLY A 68 14.49 0.50 12.96
CA GLY A 68 14.59 1.95 13.12
C GLY A 68 14.89 2.63 11.79
N HIS A 69 14.50 3.90 11.67
CA HIS A 69 14.65 4.67 10.44
C HIS A 69 15.40 5.97 10.69
N GLU A 70 16.32 6.32 9.81
CA GLU A 70 17.11 7.54 9.85
C GLU A 70 17.09 8.26 8.51
N LEU A 71 17.04 9.58 8.54
CA LEU A 71 17.19 10.37 7.31
C LEU A 71 18.65 10.37 6.88
N VAL A 72 18.88 10.23 5.55
CA VAL A 72 20.21 10.33 4.94
C VAL A 72 20.36 11.69 4.29
N GLY A 73 21.23 12.51 4.85
CA GLY A 73 21.48 13.87 4.38
C GLY A 73 20.34 14.84 4.65
N ALA A 74 20.30 15.93 3.89
CA ALA A 74 19.18 16.86 3.89
C ALA A 74 18.02 16.22 3.11
N ALA A 75 17.13 15.54 3.82
CA ALA A 75 16.05 14.76 3.19
C ALA A 75 14.68 15.42 3.40
N ARG A 76 13.86 15.31 2.35
CA ARG A 76 12.42 15.51 2.40
C ARG A 76 11.77 14.27 1.78
N LEU A 77 11.41 13.33 2.64
CA LEU A 77 10.77 12.10 2.18
C LEU A 77 9.28 12.34 2.00
N ASN A 78 8.75 11.87 0.88
CA ASN A 78 7.34 11.78 0.58
C ASN A 78 7.00 10.31 0.29
N GLY A 79 6.11 9.70 1.06
CA GLY A 79 5.88 8.27 0.93
C GLY A 79 4.61 7.78 1.59
N LEU A 80 4.34 6.51 1.36
CA LEU A 80 3.27 5.76 2.00
C LEU A 80 3.85 4.72 2.95
N ARG A 81 3.28 4.66 4.15
CA ARG A 81 3.46 3.57 5.10
C ARG A 81 2.20 2.73 5.12
N LEU A 82 2.36 1.43 4.91
CA LEU A 82 1.27 0.48 4.97
C LEU A 82 1.56 -0.56 6.03
N TYR A 83 0.54 -0.93 6.81
CA TYR A 83 0.57 -2.14 7.63
C TYR A 83 -0.39 -3.13 6.99
N VAL A 84 0.18 -4.24 6.52
CA VAL A 84 -0.55 -5.33 5.87
C VAL A 84 -0.67 -6.48 6.87
N ASN A 85 -1.89 -6.86 7.22
CA ASN A 85 -2.12 -7.98 8.12
C ASN A 85 -1.57 -9.28 7.54
N LEU A 86 -1.12 -10.17 8.39
CA LEU A 86 -0.81 -11.55 8.05
C LEU A 86 -1.94 -12.45 8.57
N PRO A 87 -2.37 -13.48 7.83
CA PRO A 87 -3.28 -14.47 8.38
C PRO A 87 -2.62 -15.26 9.52
N ALA A 88 -3.41 -15.84 10.40
CA ALA A 88 -2.95 -16.54 11.61
C ALA A 88 -1.79 -17.52 11.34
N ARG A 89 -1.89 -18.28 10.24
CA ARG A 89 -0.87 -19.25 9.81
C ARG A 89 0.51 -18.66 9.50
N LEU A 90 0.57 -17.34 9.19
CA LEU A 90 1.81 -16.65 8.84
C LEU A 90 2.32 -15.71 9.94
N LYS A 91 1.54 -15.47 11.01
CA LYS A 91 1.97 -14.56 12.09
C LYS A 91 3.21 -15.05 12.86
N SER A 92 3.47 -16.35 12.87
CA SER A 92 4.66 -16.95 13.50
C SER A 92 5.84 -17.19 12.56
N MET A 93 5.73 -16.79 11.28
CA MET A 93 6.82 -16.95 10.31
C MET A 93 8.06 -16.16 10.73
N PRO A 94 9.26 -16.58 10.31
CA PRO A 94 10.48 -15.81 10.53
C PRO A 94 10.34 -14.40 9.93
N PRO A 95 10.85 -13.37 10.63
CA PRO A 95 10.89 -12.01 10.05
C PRO A 95 11.88 -11.93 8.89
N SER A 96 11.62 -11.01 7.98
CA SER A 96 12.52 -10.70 6.86
C SER A 96 12.34 -9.27 6.40
N ALA A 97 13.37 -8.71 5.74
CA ALA A 97 13.29 -7.39 5.14
C ALA A 97 13.88 -7.41 3.73
N THR A 98 13.23 -6.70 2.81
CA THR A 98 13.64 -6.63 1.39
C THR A 98 13.53 -5.17 0.92
N LEU A 99 14.55 -4.71 0.20
CA LEU A 99 14.52 -3.45 -0.52
C LEU A 99 14.41 -3.76 -2.02
N VAL A 100 13.38 -3.21 -2.65
CA VAL A 100 13.19 -3.24 -4.11
C VAL A 100 13.42 -1.84 -4.65
N ARG A 101 14.32 -1.73 -5.63
CA ARG A 101 14.62 -0.45 -6.24
C ARG A 101 13.52 0.00 -7.19
N GLY A 102 13.29 1.30 -7.26
CA GLY A 102 12.25 1.85 -8.12
C GLY A 102 12.41 1.46 -9.60
N TRP A 103 13.67 1.31 -10.07
CA TRP A 103 13.98 0.89 -11.45
C TRP A 103 13.80 -0.61 -11.73
N GLU A 104 13.66 -1.44 -10.70
CA GLU A 104 13.39 -2.88 -10.83
C GLU A 104 11.90 -3.14 -11.07
N MET A 105 11.04 -2.17 -10.70
CA MET A 105 9.60 -2.29 -10.83
C MET A 105 9.16 -2.04 -12.26
N PRO A 106 8.33 -2.92 -12.86
CA PRO A 106 7.81 -2.69 -14.20
C PRO A 106 6.99 -1.40 -14.30
N VAL A 107 7.21 -0.64 -15.37
CA VAL A 107 6.45 0.56 -15.70
C VAL A 107 5.73 0.37 -17.03
N LEU A 108 4.41 0.33 -16.97
CA LEU A 108 3.55 0.23 -18.14
C LEU A 108 3.20 1.64 -18.62
N GLN A 109 3.60 1.97 -19.83
CA GLN A 109 3.36 3.26 -20.46
C GLN A 109 2.37 3.12 -21.62
N SER A 110 1.41 4.03 -21.70
CA SER A 110 0.39 4.07 -22.77
C SER A 110 -0.09 5.50 -22.97
N ASP A 111 -1.01 5.70 -23.93
CA ASP A 111 -1.66 7.00 -24.13
C ASP A 111 -2.49 7.45 -22.92
N ALA A 112 -2.98 6.51 -22.11
CA ALA A 112 -3.69 6.83 -20.88
C ALA A 112 -2.78 7.35 -19.75
N GLY A 113 -1.47 7.17 -19.85
CA GLY A 113 -0.51 7.53 -18.80
C GLY A 113 0.45 6.39 -18.50
N ARG A 114 0.98 6.38 -17.27
CA ARG A 114 1.90 5.33 -16.82
C ARG A 114 1.40 4.69 -15.52
N VAL A 115 1.72 3.41 -15.33
CA VAL A 115 1.48 2.67 -14.09
C VAL A 115 2.71 1.86 -13.77
N ARG A 116 3.23 2.01 -12.57
CA ARG A 116 4.29 1.21 -11.99
C ARG A 116 3.66 0.08 -11.18
N VAL A 117 4.10 -1.16 -11.44
CA VAL A 117 3.66 -2.34 -10.69
C VAL A 117 4.62 -2.52 -9.51
N VAL A 118 4.20 -2.03 -8.34
CA VAL A 118 5.00 -2.01 -7.12
C VAL A 118 4.99 -3.38 -6.44
N SER A 119 3.84 -4.05 -6.44
CA SER A 119 3.64 -5.39 -5.89
C SER A 119 2.57 -6.13 -6.68
N GLY A 120 2.68 -7.45 -6.76
CA GLY A 120 1.72 -8.32 -7.44
C GLY A 120 1.87 -8.33 -8.95
N ARG A 121 0.77 -8.64 -9.64
CA ARG A 121 0.71 -8.77 -11.11
C ARG A 121 -0.35 -7.87 -11.71
N TYR A 122 0.01 -7.11 -12.72
CA TYR A 122 -0.91 -6.24 -13.44
C TYR A 122 -0.60 -6.21 -14.94
N ASP A 123 -1.63 -6.36 -15.78
CA ASP A 123 -1.54 -6.27 -17.26
C ASP A 123 -0.41 -7.13 -17.85
N GLY A 124 -0.22 -8.34 -17.32
CA GLY A 124 0.80 -9.29 -17.76
C GLY A 124 2.19 -9.14 -17.13
N TRP A 125 2.43 -8.10 -16.33
CA TRP A 125 3.71 -7.83 -15.68
C TRP A 125 3.69 -8.18 -14.19
N ASP A 126 4.73 -8.87 -13.74
CA ASP A 126 4.94 -9.23 -12.34
C ASP A 126 5.91 -8.27 -11.67
N ALA A 127 5.58 -7.80 -10.48
CA ALA A 127 6.53 -7.09 -9.64
C ALA A 127 7.63 -8.03 -9.14
N PRO A 128 8.85 -7.53 -8.85
CA PRO A 128 9.98 -8.38 -8.47
C PRO A 128 9.85 -8.98 -7.06
N LEU A 129 8.97 -8.43 -6.21
CA LEU A 129 8.79 -8.87 -4.84
C LEU A 129 7.69 -9.92 -4.71
N ALA A 130 8.03 -11.09 -4.17
CA ALA A 130 7.05 -12.06 -3.69
C ALA A 130 6.59 -11.68 -2.28
N THR A 131 5.29 -11.42 -2.12
CA THR A 131 4.65 -11.09 -0.84
C THR A 131 4.11 -12.35 -0.13
N PRO A 132 4.00 -12.36 1.22
CA PRO A 132 3.45 -13.51 1.96
C PRO A 132 2.04 -13.91 1.51
N GLU A 133 1.21 -12.94 1.16
CA GLU A 133 -0.13 -13.11 0.60
C GLU A 133 -0.23 -12.28 -0.68
N PRO A 134 -1.06 -12.68 -1.65
CA PRO A 134 -1.26 -11.91 -2.87
C PRO A 134 -1.71 -10.48 -2.56
N LEU A 135 -0.93 -9.50 -3.00
CA LEU A 135 -1.20 -8.08 -2.84
C LEU A 135 -0.80 -7.32 -4.09
N LEU A 136 -1.73 -6.58 -4.65
CA LEU A 136 -1.48 -5.67 -5.76
C LEU A 136 -1.24 -4.26 -5.22
N ILE A 137 -0.12 -3.65 -5.57
CA ILE A 137 0.15 -2.23 -5.33
C ILE A 137 0.51 -1.61 -6.67
N LEU A 138 -0.27 -0.60 -7.06
CA LEU A 138 -0.03 0.20 -8.26
C LEU A 138 0.21 1.65 -7.87
N ASP A 139 1.22 2.26 -8.51
CA ASP A 139 1.52 3.68 -8.45
C ASP A 139 1.38 4.25 -9.87
N GLY A 140 0.38 5.08 -10.11
CA GLY A 140 0.01 5.42 -11.46
C GLY A 140 -0.35 6.88 -11.69
N TRP A 141 -0.02 7.36 -12.90
CA TRP A 141 -0.37 8.67 -13.41
C TRP A 141 -1.28 8.52 -14.62
N LEU A 142 -2.43 9.17 -14.57
CA LEU A 142 -3.36 9.29 -15.70
C LEU A 142 -3.23 10.67 -16.34
N ARG A 143 -3.26 10.71 -17.67
CA ARG A 143 -3.34 11.95 -18.44
C ARG A 143 -4.76 12.53 -18.38
N PRO A 144 -4.95 13.84 -18.64
CA PRO A 144 -6.27 14.43 -18.74
C PRO A 144 -7.16 13.67 -19.73
N GLY A 145 -8.42 13.39 -19.34
CA GLY A 145 -9.39 12.65 -20.14
C GLY A 145 -9.15 11.14 -20.24
N ALA A 146 -8.07 10.65 -19.67
CA ALA A 146 -7.73 9.22 -19.76
C ALA A 146 -8.40 8.38 -18.68
N SER A 147 -8.53 7.09 -18.97
CA SER A 147 -9.00 6.11 -17.99
C SER A 147 -8.18 4.82 -18.05
N ARG A 148 -8.21 4.07 -16.94
CA ARG A 148 -7.59 2.75 -16.84
C ARG A 148 -8.47 1.79 -16.05
N LEU A 149 -8.49 0.53 -16.48
CA LEU A 149 -9.17 -0.54 -15.78
C LEU A 149 -8.17 -1.30 -14.93
N VAL A 150 -8.55 -1.55 -13.68
CA VAL A 150 -7.79 -2.40 -12.75
C VAL A 150 -8.68 -3.56 -12.33
N PRO A 151 -8.31 -4.81 -12.62
CA PRO A 151 -9.09 -5.97 -12.21
C PRO A 151 -9.16 -6.04 -10.67
N LEU A 152 -10.34 -6.37 -10.16
CA LEU A 152 -10.57 -6.60 -8.74
C LEU A 152 -11.30 -7.95 -8.60
N PRO A 153 -10.56 -9.01 -8.20
CA PRO A 153 -11.16 -10.35 -8.03
C PRO A 153 -12.19 -10.39 -6.90
N ALA A 154 -13.12 -11.34 -6.99
CA ALA A 154 -14.07 -11.63 -5.92
C ALA A 154 -13.34 -11.87 -4.57
N GLY A 155 -13.89 -11.32 -3.49
CA GLY A 155 -13.30 -11.43 -2.15
C GLY A 155 -12.10 -10.50 -1.89
N TRP A 156 -11.72 -9.67 -2.87
CA TRP A 156 -10.68 -8.66 -2.68
C TRP A 156 -11.26 -7.34 -2.21
N ASN A 157 -10.49 -6.68 -1.36
CA ASN A 157 -10.69 -5.28 -1.02
C ASN A 157 -9.63 -4.44 -1.72
N ALA A 158 -10.01 -3.23 -2.12
CA ALA A 158 -9.11 -2.22 -2.65
C ALA A 158 -9.16 -0.96 -1.79
N TRP A 159 -8.00 -0.38 -1.56
CA TRP A 159 -7.82 0.98 -1.08
C TRP A 159 -7.23 1.81 -2.21
N LEU A 160 -7.85 2.93 -2.51
CA LEU A 160 -7.49 3.81 -3.60
C LEU A 160 -7.29 5.22 -3.07
N TYR A 161 -6.20 5.85 -3.45
CA TYR A 161 -5.78 7.17 -2.98
C TYR A 161 -5.47 8.09 -4.15
N ALA A 162 -6.07 9.26 -4.17
CA ALA A 162 -5.73 10.33 -5.09
C ALA A 162 -4.57 11.14 -4.49
N ALA A 163 -3.33 10.80 -4.84
CA ALA A 163 -2.15 11.50 -4.32
C ALA A 163 -2.05 12.93 -4.86
N GLN A 164 -2.37 13.13 -6.15
CA GLN A 164 -2.44 14.44 -6.79
C GLN A 164 -3.54 14.43 -7.85
N GLY A 165 -4.13 15.60 -8.08
CA GLY A 165 -5.24 15.75 -9.02
C GLY A 165 -6.52 15.09 -8.54
N GLU A 166 -7.58 15.22 -9.32
CA GLU A 166 -8.88 14.64 -9.05
C GLU A 166 -9.01 13.30 -9.76
N LEU A 167 -9.42 12.25 -9.02
CA LEU A 167 -9.55 10.89 -9.52
C LEU A 167 -11.01 10.45 -9.50
N GLY A 168 -11.60 10.21 -10.68
CA GLY A 168 -12.87 9.51 -10.81
C GLY A 168 -12.67 8.00 -10.64
N VAL A 169 -13.57 7.34 -9.92
CA VAL A 169 -13.55 5.90 -9.68
C VAL A 169 -14.92 5.34 -9.99
N ARG A 170 -14.97 4.31 -10.83
CA ARG A 170 -16.22 3.61 -11.17
C ARG A 170 -16.03 2.10 -11.03
N ALA A 171 -16.96 1.43 -10.36
CA ALA A 171 -17.03 -0.02 -10.38
C ALA A 171 -17.59 -0.54 -11.73
N ARG A 172 -17.01 -1.63 -12.24
CA ARG A 172 -17.42 -2.31 -13.47
C ARG A 172 -17.51 -3.81 -13.22
N HIS A 173 -18.58 -4.43 -13.66
CA HIS A 173 -18.86 -5.86 -13.49
C HIS A 173 -18.88 -6.63 -14.83
N GLU A 174 -18.00 -6.29 -15.74
CA GLU A 174 -17.89 -7.03 -17.00
C GLU A 174 -16.80 -8.10 -16.87
N THR A 175 -17.12 -9.33 -17.22
CA THR A 175 -16.18 -10.46 -17.18
C THR A 175 -15.21 -10.48 -18.37
N THR A 176 -15.39 -9.57 -19.33
CA THR A 176 -14.51 -9.44 -20.50
C THR A 176 -13.99 -8.01 -20.56
N PRO A 177 -12.66 -7.79 -20.62
CA PRO A 177 -12.14 -6.45 -20.87
C PRO A 177 -12.72 -5.95 -22.20
N PRO A 178 -13.22 -4.71 -22.28
CA PRO A 178 -13.75 -4.18 -23.52
C PRO A 178 -12.67 -4.23 -24.60
N PRO A 179 -13.01 -4.56 -25.85
CA PRO A 179 -12.09 -4.40 -26.95
C PRO A 179 -11.61 -2.94 -26.95
N ARG A 180 -10.33 -2.70 -27.22
CA ARG A 180 -9.73 -1.34 -27.28
C ARG A 180 -10.68 -0.42 -28.04
N PRO A 181 -11.07 0.73 -27.46
CA PRO A 181 -12.24 1.45 -27.86
C PRO A 181 -12.13 2.06 -29.24
N PRO A 182 -13.24 2.08 -29.97
CA PRO A 182 -13.70 3.32 -30.51
C PRO A 182 -14.55 4.04 -29.45
N VAL A 183 -14.43 5.33 -29.40
CA VAL A 183 -15.08 6.22 -28.43
C VAL A 183 -16.62 6.14 -28.62
N GLU A 184 -17.33 5.44 -27.72
CA GLU A 184 -18.74 5.68 -27.46
C GLU A 184 -19.21 4.89 -26.21
N ALA A 185 -20.14 5.49 -25.48
CA ALA A 185 -20.58 5.07 -24.16
C ALA A 185 -21.46 3.80 -24.18
N ALA A 186 -21.24 2.87 -23.23
CA ALA A 186 -22.08 1.71 -23.00
C ALA A 186 -22.63 1.66 -21.54
N PRO A 187 -23.76 0.95 -21.29
CA PRO A 187 -24.60 1.10 -20.11
C PRO A 187 -24.06 0.41 -18.86
N VAL A 188 -24.52 0.91 -17.72
CA VAL A 188 -24.13 0.56 -16.33
C VAL A 188 -24.93 -0.63 -15.81
N ILE A 189 -24.28 -1.56 -15.10
CA ILE A 189 -24.92 -2.63 -14.30
C ILE A 189 -24.44 -2.54 -12.83
N PRO A 190 -25.29 -2.77 -11.82
CA PRO A 190 -25.05 -2.33 -10.45
C PRO A 190 -24.19 -3.23 -9.57
N ALA A 191 -23.51 -2.61 -8.67
CA ALA A 191 -23.10 -2.75 -7.28
C ALA A 191 -21.79 -3.42 -6.93
N ALA A 192 -20.75 -2.60 -6.77
CA ALA A 192 -19.84 -2.71 -5.64
C ALA A 192 -20.27 -1.70 -4.57
N ARG A 193 -20.37 -2.10 -3.30
CA ARG A 193 -20.72 -1.17 -2.22
C ARG A 193 -19.48 -0.40 -1.79
N PHE A 194 -19.45 0.89 -2.11
CA PHE A 194 -18.42 1.82 -1.63
C PHE A 194 -18.71 2.24 -0.17
N ARG A 195 -17.72 2.09 0.69
CA ARG A 195 -17.71 2.70 2.01
C ARG A 195 -16.59 3.71 2.09
N PRO A 196 -16.86 4.98 2.42
CA PRO A 196 -15.79 5.94 2.68
C PRO A 196 -15.03 5.53 3.94
N ALA A 197 -13.71 5.50 3.87
CA ALA A 197 -12.85 5.37 5.04
C ALA A 197 -13.05 6.59 5.95
N GLY A 198 -13.16 6.38 7.27
CA GLY A 198 -13.63 7.38 8.23
C GLY A 198 -12.92 8.73 8.14
N ARG A 199 -13.74 9.78 8.23
CA ARG A 199 -13.45 11.20 8.43
C ARG A 199 -12.25 11.82 7.67
N ALA A 200 -12.26 11.76 6.34
CA ALA A 200 -11.83 12.89 5.53
C ALA A 200 -13.10 13.62 5.09
N ALA A 201 -13.13 14.92 5.22
CA ALA A 201 -14.32 15.73 4.92
C ALA A 201 -14.77 15.48 3.47
N THR A 202 -15.87 14.76 3.31
CA THR A 202 -16.52 14.54 2.02
C THR A 202 -17.29 15.79 1.60
N THR A 203 -16.62 16.74 0.96
CA THR A 203 -17.26 17.77 0.14
C THR A 203 -17.19 17.38 -1.34
N GLY A 204 -17.38 16.10 -1.66
CA GLY A 204 -17.52 15.63 -3.02
C GLY A 204 -18.97 15.77 -3.46
N ARG A 205 -19.22 16.49 -4.56
CA ARG A 205 -20.51 16.47 -5.25
C ARG A 205 -20.84 15.03 -5.61
N ARG A 206 -21.87 14.47 -4.99
CA ARG A 206 -22.39 13.13 -5.28
C ARG A 206 -22.84 13.11 -6.72
N ALA A 207 -22.17 12.38 -7.59
CA ALA A 207 -22.67 12.10 -8.92
C ALA A 207 -23.96 11.29 -8.81
N ALA A 208 -24.88 11.43 -9.77
CA ALA A 208 -26.14 10.70 -9.80
C ALA A 208 -25.98 9.18 -10.04
N ASP A 209 -24.76 8.71 -10.24
CA ASP A 209 -24.40 7.30 -10.47
C ASP A 209 -23.89 6.70 -9.15
N PRO A 210 -24.60 5.71 -8.55
CA PRO A 210 -24.21 5.12 -7.28
C PRO A 210 -22.86 4.37 -7.34
N ASP A 211 -22.40 4.00 -8.55
CA ASP A 211 -21.17 3.27 -8.78
C ASP A 211 -20.00 4.19 -9.15
N PHE A 212 -20.19 5.51 -9.09
CA PHE A 212 -19.16 6.49 -9.41
C PHE A 212 -18.84 7.39 -8.23
N ALA A 213 -17.56 7.52 -7.92
CA ALA A 213 -17.03 8.43 -6.92
C ALA A 213 -15.95 9.33 -7.53
N VAL A 214 -15.81 10.54 -6.99
CA VAL A 214 -14.73 11.47 -7.33
C VAL A 214 -13.94 11.74 -6.06
N LEU A 215 -12.64 11.47 -6.12
CA LEU A 215 -11.69 11.69 -5.04
C LEU A 215 -10.91 12.98 -5.32
N PRO A 216 -11.05 14.01 -4.48
CA PRO A 216 -10.15 15.14 -4.53
C PRO A 216 -8.73 14.75 -4.09
N PRO A 217 -7.70 15.56 -4.39
CA PRO A 217 -6.34 15.31 -3.92
C PRO A 217 -6.28 15.10 -2.40
N GLY A 218 -5.55 14.10 -1.96
CA GLY A 218 -5.45 13.71 -0.56
C GLY A 218 -6.60 12.84 -0.04
N ALA A 219 -7.60 12.53 -0.85
CA ALA A 219 -8.72 11.67 -0.46
C ALA A 219 -8.48 10.20 -0.80
N ALA A 220 -9.10 9.31 -0.02
CA ALA A 220 -9.06 7.88 -0.25
C ALA A 220 -10.47 7.26 -0.27
N LEU A 221 -10.57 6.12 -0.96
CA LEU A 221 -11.76 5.30 -1.07
C LEU A 221 -11.40 3.85 -0.79
N THR A 222 -12.33 3.10 -0.18
CA THR A 222 -12.26 1.64 -0.11
C THR A 222 -13.37 1.01 -0.95
N ALA A 223 -13.05 -0.07 -1.65
CA ALA A 223 -13.99 -0.88 -2.40
C ALA A 223 -13.84 -2.35 -2.00
N THR A 224 -14.96 -3.09 -2.02
CA THR A 224 -14.98 -4.54 -1.78
C THR A 224 -15.65 -5.19 -2.98
N ALA A 225 -15.04 -6.22 -3.53
CA ALA A 225 -15.59 -7.00 -4.64
C ALA A 225 -16.30 -8.25 -4.10
N ASP A 226 -17.61 -8.34 -4.29
CA ASP A 226 -18.41 -9.54 -4.04
C ASP A 226 -18.34 -10.56 -5.19
N ARG A 227 -17.89 -10.13 -6.35
CA ARG A 227 -17.65 -10.89 -7.58
C ARG A 227 -16.52 -10.29 -8.39
N ASP A 228 -15.99 -11.03 -9.36
CA ASP A 228 -14.98 -10.51 -10.27
C ASP A 228 -15.46 -9.28 -11.03
N GLY A 229 -14.60 -8.29 -11.13
CA GLY A 229 -14.89 -7.02 -11.77
C GLY A 229 -13.66 -6.16 -11.99
N PHE A 230 -13.90 -4.88 -12.22
CA PHE A 230 -12.85 -3.89 -12.45
C PHE A 230 -13.17 -2.59 -11.71
N LEU A 231 -12.12 -1.91 -11.30
CA LEU A 231 -12.17 -0.48 -10.97
C LEU A 231 -11.72 0.30 -12.18
N GLN A 232 -12.59 1.14 -12.73
CA GLN A 232 -12.24 2.12 -13.75
C GLN A 232 -11.78 3.40 -13.06
N LEU A 233 -10.53 3.76 -13.26
CA LEU A 233 -9.92 4.99 -12.77
C LEU A 233 -9.93 6.01 -13.89
N LEU A 234 -10.30 7.27 -13.61
CA LEU A 234 -10.47 8.33 -14.60
C LEU A 234 -9.80 9.61 -14.12
N ALA A 235 -9.09 10.29 -15.01
CA ALA A 235 -8.65 11.66 -14.82
C ALA A 235 -9.48 12.57 -15.73
N ALA A 236 -10.23 13.51 -15.17
CA ALA A 236 -11.13 14.36 -15.98
C ALA A 236 -10.36 15.44 -16.78
N GLY A 237 -10.18 16.61 -16.24
CA GLY A 237 -9.60 17.76 -16.94
C GLY A 237 -8.11 18.02 -16.67
N ALA A 238 -7.54 17.36 -15.69
CA ALA A 238 -6.15 17.50 -15.26
C ALA A 238 -5.50 16.12 -15.03
N PRO A 239 -4.15 16.00 -15.03
CA PRO A 239 -3.50 14.75 -14.66
C PRO A 239 -3.87 14.31 -13.24
N ALA A 240 -3.97 13.01 -13.01
CA ALA A 240 -4.20 12.45 -11.68
C ALA A 240 -3.13 11.44 -11.33
N HIS A 241 -2.56 11.55 -10.11
CA HIS A 241 -1.66 10.58 -9.51
C HIS A 241 -2.46 9.74 -8.50
N PHE A 242 -2.45 8.45 -8.67
CA PHE A 242 -3.16 7.52 -7.79
C PHE A 242 -2.24 6.45 -7.24
N ILE A 243 -2.54 5.99 -6.02
CA ILE A 243 -2.01 4.76 -5.47
C ILE A 243 -3.19 3.82 -5.24
N LEU A 244 -3.07 2.58 -5.71
CA LEU A 244 -4.04 1.53 -5.47
C LEU A 244 -3.36 0.39 -4.72
N VAL A 245 -3.99 -0.07 -3.64
CA VAL A 245 -3.58 -1.26 -2.90
C VAL A 245 -4.79 -2.19 -2.84
N ALA A 246 -4.65 -3.40 -3.38
CA ALA A 246 -5.72 -4.39 -3.37
C ALA A 246 -5.21 -5.76 -2.97
N GLY A 247 -6.02 -6.51 -2.22
CA GLY A 247 -5.68 -7.85 -1.77
C GLY A 247 -6.90 -8.61 -1.26
N ALA A 248 -6.75 -9.93 -1.15
CA ALA A 248 -7.78 -10.79 -0.59
C ALA A 248 -8.09 -10.39 0.86
N ALA A 249 -9.36 -10.36 1.20
CA ALA A 249 -9.78 -10.11 2.58
C ALA A 249 -9.31 -11.27 3.47
N ILE A 250 -8.68 -10.92 4.60
CA ILE A 250 -8.38 -11.89 5.67
C ILE A 250 -9.58 -11.88 6.61
N ASP A 251 -10.37 -12.94 6.56
CA ASP A 251 -11.58 -13.12 7.39
C ASP A 251 -11.21 -13.79 8.72
N GLU A 252 -10.36 -13.12 9.48
CA GLU A 252 -9.91 -13.54 10.80
C GLU A 252 -10.02 -12.36 11.77
N PRO A 253 -10.21 -12.62 13.08
CA PRO A 253 -10.20 -11.57 14.10
C PRO A 253 -8.88 -10.79 14.08
N VAL A 254 -8.95 -9.49 14.33
CA VAL A 254 -7.78 -8.61 14.45
C VAL A 254 -7.82 -7.95 15.82
N ILE A 255 -6.81 -8.26 16.64
CA ILE A 255 -6.58 -7.60 17.93
C ILE A 255 -5.25 -6.87 17.84
N GLN A 256 -5.28 -5.57 18.09
CA GLN A 256 -4.11 -4.70 18.00
C GLN A 256 -3.80 -4.06 19.35
N ARG A 257 -2.51 -4.05 19.71
CA ARG A 257 -1.95 -3.27 20.81
C ARG A 257 -0.65 -2.61 20.35
N GLY A 258 -0.71 -1.31 20.06
CA GLY A 258 0.43 -0.61 19.49
C GLY A 258 0.90 -1.25 18.18
N PRO A 259 2.17 -1.66 18.07
CA PRO A 259 2.75 -2.25 16.86
C PRO A 259 2.50 -3.76 16.69
N PHE A 260 1.78 -4.38 17.62
CA PHE A 260 1.48 -5.81 17.61
C PHE A 260 0.05 -6.05 17.08
N VAL A 261 -0.09 -6.93 16.09
CA VAL A 261 -1.37 -7.25 15.47
C VAL A 261 -1.52 -8.77 15.41
N MET A 262 -2.42 -9.31 16.24
CA MET A 262 -2.64 -10.75 16.38
C MET A 262 -4.10 -11.12 16.14
N THR A 263 -4.42 -12.40 16.17
CA THR A 263 -5.78 -12.91 15.97
C THR A 263 -6.55 -13.09 17.27
N ASP A 264 -5.85 -13.20 18.41
CA ASP A 264 -6.46 -13.36 19.72
C ASP A 264 -5.62 -12.73 20.83
N ALA A 265 -6.22 -12.58 22.01
CA ALA A 265 -5.60 -11.94 23.17
C ALA A 265 -4.40 -12.74 23.72
N ARG A 266 -4.41 -14.07 23.58
CA ARG A 266 -3.32 -14.95 24.04
C ARG A 266 -2.09 -14.72 23.15
N ALA A 267 -2.26 -14.77 21.84
CA ALA A 267 -1.18 -14.50 20.88
C ALA A 267 -0.61 -13.08 21.05
N LEU A 268 -1.46 -12.10 21.32
CA LEU A 268 -1.04 -10.73 21.61
C LEU A 268 -0.19 -10.64 22.88
N THR A 269 -0.63 -11.29 23.97
CA THR A 269 0.14 -11.33 25.23
C THR A 269 1.48 -12.03 25.04
N GLN A 270 1.52 -13.12 24.27
CA GLN A 270 2.76 -13.84 23.96
C GLN A 270 3.73 -12.97 23.14
N ALA A 271 3.25 -12.23 22.14
CA ALA A 271 4.09 -11.34 21.34
C ALA A 271 4.70 -10.20 22.18
N VAL A 272 3.91 -9.62 23.10
CA VAL A 272 4.41 -8.59 24.03
C VAL A 272 5.48 -9.18 24.96
N ALA A 273 5.21 -10.34 25.56
CA ALA A 273 6.17 -11.01 26.45
C ALA A 273 7.48 -11.39 25.73
N ALA A 274 7.39 -11.87 24.50
CA ALA A 274 8.56 -12.19 23.68
C ALA A 274 9.41 -10.95 23.37
N TYR A 275 8.76 -9.81 23.09
CA TYR A 275 9.47 -8.54 22.92
C TYR A 275 10.16 -8.09 24.20
N GLU A 276 9.48 -8.15 25.35
CA GLU A 276 10.01 -7.79 26.66
C GLU A 276 11.17 -8.72 27.08
N ALA A 277 11.16 -9.99 26.65
CA ALA A 277 12.26 -10.95 26.84
C ALA A 277 13.46 -10.71 25.89
N GLY A 278 13.32 -9.84 24.87
CA GLY A 278 14.38 -9.56 23.91
C GLY A 278 14.41 -10.52 22.71
N ASP A 279 13.40 -11.37 22.52
CA ASP A 279 13.36 -12.41 21.47
C ASP A 279 13.27 -11.80 20.05
N PHE A 280 12.90 -10.51 19.92
CA PHE A 280 12.87 -9.81 18.64
C PHE A 280 14.24 -9.30 18.19
N GLY A 281 15.28 -9.49 19.03
CA GLY A 281 16.61 -8.95 18.80
C GLY A 281 16.70 -7.45 19.06
N GLN A 282 17.86 -6.89 18.77
CA GLN A 282 18.18 -5.46 18.97
C GLN A 282 18.97 -4.95 17.77
N LEU A 283 18.83 -3.66 17.46
CA LEU A 283 19.69 -3.03 16.48
C LEU A 283 21.13 -2.96 17.01
N ARG A 284 22.10 -3.29 16.17
CA ARG A 284 23.51 -3.04 16.50
C ARG A 284 23.70 -1.55 16.71
N GLN A 285 24.28 -1.20 17.85
CA GLN A 285 24.79 0.16 18.06
C GLN A 285 25.97 0.37 17.11
N GLU A 286 26.01 1.52 16.45
CA GLU A 286 27.24 1.93 15.77
C GLU A 286 28.35 1.95 16.82
N SER A 287 29.36 1.11 16.63
CA SER A 287 30.60 1.27 17.39
C SER A 287 31.13 2.65 17.03
N GLY A 288 30.91 3.61 17.96
CA GLY A 288 31.40 4.96 17.80
C GLY A 288 32.89 4.92 17.47
N VAL A 289 33.24 5.44 16.32
CA VAL A 289 34.63 5.75 16.00
C VAL A 289 35.05 6.79 17.07
N PRO A 290 36.01 6.51 17.97
CA PRO A 290 36.49 7.50 18.86
C PRO A 290 37.16 8.59 18.01
N GLY A 291 36.66 9.84 18.14
CA GLY A 291 37.17 11.03 17.50
C GLY A 291 38.58 11.38 17.97
#